data_d7f983ebae3877f599de7f6b70712ee1
#
_entry.id   d7f983ebae3877f599de7f6b70712ee1
#
_cell.length_a   1.000
_cell.length_b   1.000
_cell.length_c   1.000
_cell.angle_alpha   90.00
_cell.angle_beta   90.00
_cell.angle_gamma   90.00
#
_symmetry.space_group_name_H-M   'P 1'
#
loop_
_entity.id
_entity.type
_entity.pdbx_description
1 polymer ?
#
loop_
_entity_poly.entity_id
_entity_poly.type
_entity_poly.pdbx_seq_one_letter_code
_entity_poly.pdbx_strand_id
1 'polypeptide(L)'
;MKVIGLGLQKGGVGKTSVSVALAAELAKSSKVLLIDADPQGSLTASLGYEEPDDLRITLATIMMDVINEEEISLEDGILHHQENVDLLPANIELSALEVTMGNVMSREMIMKDYIDVIRSRYAYIRIDCMPSLGMMTIDA
;
A
#
# COMPACT_ATOMS: atom_id res chain seq x y z
N MET A 1 10.76 -7.35 -11.09
CA MET A 1 9.59 -6.98 -10.28
C MET A 1 8.81 -5.91 -11.00
N LYS A 2 7.49 -5.97 -10.91
CA LYS A 2 6.61 -4.92 -11.42
C LYS A 2 5.87 -4.24 -10.29
N VAL A 3 5.81 -2.91 -10.35
CA VAL A 3 5.00 -2.10 -9.44
C VAL A 3 3.84 -1.53 -10.24
N ILE A 4 2.62 -1.75 -9.78
CA ILE A 4 1.41 -1.33 -10.46
C ILE A 4 0.63 -0.39 -9.53
N GLY A 5 0.47 0.86 -9.97
CA GLY A 5 -0.33 1.83 -9.25
C GLY A 5 -1.71 1.95 -9.87
N LEU A 6 -2.73 2.10 -9.04
CA LEU A 6 -4.10 2.30 -9.49
C LEU A 6 -4.75 3.40 -8.66
N GLY A 7 -4.91 4.58 -9.24
CA GLY A 7 -5.45 5.71 -8.50
C GLY A 7 -6.45 6.54 -9.25
N LEU A 8 -6.85 6.15 -10.45
CA LEU A 8 -7.66 7.00 -11.30
C LEU A 8 -9.11 6.60 -11.43
N GLN A 9 -9.52 5.49 -10.86
CA GLN A 9 -10.90 5.03 -11.01
C GLN A 9 -11.84 5.81 -10.09
N LYS A 10 -12.99 6.13 -10.61
CA LYS A 10 -14.04 6.76 -9.83
C LYS A 10 -14.71 5.73 -8.94
N GLY A 11 -14.91 6.11 -7.69
CA GLY A 11 -15.56 5.25 -6.72
C GLY A 11 -14.62 4.18 -6.21
N GLY A 12 -14.65 3.96 -4.90
CA GLY A 12 -13.73 3.05 -4.24
C GLY A 12 -14.02 1.58 -4.49
N VAL A 13 -15.30 1.24 -4.67
CA VAL A 13 -15.72 -0.17 -4.73
C VAL A 13 -15.14 -0.90 -5.93
N GLY A 14 -15.24 -0.31 -7.12
CA GLY A 14 -14.72 -0.93 -8.33
C GLY A 14 -13.20 -1.08 -8.30
N LYS A 15 -12.52 -0.04 -7.83
CA LYS A 15 -11.06 -0.04 -7.72
C LYS A 15 -10.56 -1.11 -6.77
N THR A 16 -11.16 -1.21 -5.59
CA THR A 16 -10.78 -2.20 -4.59
C THR A 16 -11.02 -3.62 -5.10
N SER A 17 -12.16 -3.86 -5.74
CA SER A 17 -12.47 -5.17 -6.31
C SER A 17 -11.48 -5.58 -7.39
N VAL A 18 -11.05 -4.64 -8.23
CA VAL A 18 -10.05 -4.90 -9.27
C VAL A 18 -8.71 -5.24 -8.63
N SER A 19 -8.31 -4.53 -7.59
CA SER A 19 -7.05 -4.81 -6.89
C SER A 19 -7.05 -6.21 -6.29
N VAL A 20 -8.12 -6.61 -5.64
CA VAL A 20 -8.23 -7.94 -5.03
C VAL A 20 -8.22 -9.03 -6.10
N ALA A 21 -8.99 -8.85 -7.17
CA ALA A 21 -9.07 -9.83 -8.25
C ALA A 21 -7.72 -10.00 -8.97
N LEU A 22 -7.04 -8.89 -9.22
CA LEU A 22 -5.73 -8.94 -9.87
C LEU A 22 -4.70 -9.64 -8.99
N ALA A 23 -4.70 -9.33 -7.69
CA ALA A 23 -3.79 -9.97 -6.75
C ALA A 23 -4.02 -11.47 -6.70
N ALA A 24 -5.27 -11.92 -6.64
CA ALA A 24 -5.59 -13.34 -6.62
C ALA A 24 -5.10 -14.05 -7.88
N GLU A 25 -5.24 -13.42 -9.03
CA GLU A 25 -4.76 -13.98 -10.29
C GLU A 25 -3.24 -14.08 -10.34
N LEU A 26 -2.55 -13.02 -9.96
CA LEU A 26 -1.08 -13.00 -9.94
C LEU A 26 -0.51 -13.96 -8.89
N ALA A 27 -1.21 -14.15 -7.79
CA ALA A 27 -0.76 -15.00 -6.69
C ALA A 27 -0.74 -16.49 -7.05
N LYS A 28 -1.38 -16.89 -8.14
CA LYS A 28 -1.33 -18.27 -8.61
C LYS A 28 0.08 -18.72 -8.95
N SER A 29 0.94 -17.79 -9.35
CA SER A 29 2.29 -18.12 -9.79
C SER A 29 3.38 -17.29 -9.14
N SER A 30 3.02 -16.26 -8.38
CA SER A 30 3.99 -15.28 -7.90
C SER A 30 3.57 -14.71 -6.55
N LYS A 31 4.55 -14.18 -5.81
CA LYS A 31 4.26 -13.51 -4.55
C LYS A 31 3.90 -12.06 -4.80
N VAL A 32 2.79 -11.61 -4.22
CA VAL A 32 2.19 -10.29 -4.47
C VAL A 32 2.06 -9.53 -3.15
N LEU A 33 2.43 -8.26 -3.18
CA LEU A 33 2.15 -7.33 -2.09
C LEU A 33 1.10 -6.33 -2.54
N LEU A 34 0.05 -6.18 -1.74
CA LEU A 34 -0.92 -5.11 -1.89
C LEU A 34 -0.58 -4.02 -0.88
N ILE A 35 -0.47 -2.80 -1.33
CA ILE A 35 -0.27 -1.64 -0.46
C ILE A 35 -1.55 -0.80 -0.51
N ASP A 36 -2.19 -0.65 0.64
CA ASP A 36 -3.36 0.23 0.75
C ASP A 36 -2.87 1.64 1.06
N ALA A 37 -3.01 2.54 0.12
CA ALA A 37 -2.60 3.93 0.27
C ALA A 37 -3.80 4.89 0.37
N ASP A 38 -4.94 4.36 0.83
CA ASP A 38 -6.15 5.12 1.05
C ASP A 38 -6.37 5.25 2.57
N PRO A 39 -6.45 6.49 3.11
CA PRO A 39 -6.69 6.69 4.54
C PRO A 39 -7.97 6.06 5.06
N GLN A 40 -8.95 5.82 4.19
CA GLN A 40 -10.19 5.14 4.58
C GLN A 40 -9.98 3.64 4.81
N GLY A 41 -8.86 3.09 4.34
CA GLY A 41 -8.57 1.69 4.53
C GLY A 41 -9.53 0.75 3.79
N SER A 42 -10.04 1.16 2.65
CA SER A 42 -11.04 0.38 1.92
C SER A 42 -10.53 -1.00 1.50
N LEU A 43 -9.31 -1.07 0.97
CA LEU A 43 -8.72 -2.35 0.62
C LEU A 43 -8.47 -3.19 1.87
N THR A 44 -7.94 -2.58 2.92
CA THR A 44 -7.67 -3.24 4.19
C THR A 44 -8.95 -3.88 4.75
N ALA A 45 -10.03 -3.10 4.80
CA ALA A 45 -11.31 -3.59 5.30
C ALA A 45 -11.86 -4.71 4.41
N SER A 46 -11.74 -4.60 3.10
CA SER A 46 -12.27 -5.59 2.16
C SER A 46 -11.57 -6.94 2.28
N LEU A 47 -10.34 -6.97 2.79
CA LEU A 47 -9.60 -8.20 3.02
C LEU A 47 -9.83 -8.79 4.41
N GLY A 48 -10.77 -8.24 5.18
CA GLY A 48 -11.19 -8.81 6.45
C GLY A 48 -10.74 -8.05 7.69
N TYR A 49 -9.96 -7.00 7.54
CA TYR A 49 -9.50 -6.17 8.66
C TYR A 49 -10.48 -5.00 8.82
N GLU A 50 -11.64 -5.29 9.38
CA GLU A 50 -12.78 -4.37 9.42
C GLU A 50 -12.57 -3.13 10.29
N GLU A 51 -11.63 -3.20 11.23
CA GLU A 51 -11.26 -2.09 12.10
C GLU A 51 -9.82 -1.66 11.85
N PRO A 52 -9.55 -1.01 10.70
CA PRO A 52 -8.16 -0.64 10.35
C PRO A 52 -7.50 0.27 11.38
N ASP A 53 -8.27 1.11 12.07
CA ASP A 53 -7.72 2.04 13.04
C ASP A 53 -7.17 1.36 14.29
N ASP A 54 -7.49 0.08 14.49
CA ASP A 54 -6.94 -0.71 15.57
C ASP A 54 -5.59 -1.34 15.23
N LEU A 55 -5.16 -1.27 13.97
CA LEU A 55 -3.89 -1.82 13.56
C LEU A 55 -2.73 -0.95 14.07
N ARG A 56 -1.72 -1.61 14.63
CA ARG A 56 -0.59 -0.90 15.25
C ARG A 56 0.39 -0.35 14.23
N ILE A 57 0.67 -1.11 13.19
CA ILE A 57 1.64 -0.75 12.16
C ILE A 57 0.93 -0.74 10.81
N THR A 58 0.96 0.41 10.16
CA THR A 58 0.31 0.61 8.87
C THR A 58 1.27 1.32 7.93
N LEU A 59 0.81 1.63 6.74
CA LEU A 59 1.61 2.39 5.78
C LEU A 59 2.08 3.72 6.38
N ALA A 60 1.24 4.40 7.17
CA ALA A 60 1.64 5.66 7.81
C ALA A 60 2.84 5.47 8.73
N THR A 61 2.85 4.38 9.51
CA THR A 61 3.97 4.05 10.39
C THR A 61 5.25 3.88 9.58
N ILE A 62 5.18 3.11 8.51
CA ILE A 62 6.33 2.83 7.65
C ILE A 62 6.84 4.11 7.00
N MET A 63 5.94 4.96 6.51
CA MET A 63 6.35 6.22 5.88
C MET A 63 7.02 7.16 6.87
N MET A 64 6.54 7.20 8.10
CA MET A 64 7.21 7.99 9.16
C MET A 64 8.60 7.46 9.45
N ASP A 65 8.79 6.16 9.47
CA ASP A 65 10.10 5.56 9.68
C ASP A 65 11.06 5.95 8.55
N VAL A 66 10.57 5.96 7.31
CA VAL A 66 11.38 6.42 6.16
C VAL A 66 11.75 7.89 6.31
N ILE A 67 10.80 8.74 6.69
CA ILE A 67 11.05 10.18 6.88
C ILE A 67 12.10 10.41 7.95
N ASN A 68 12.06 9.65 9.03
CA ASN A 68 12.97 9.78 10.17
C ASN A 68 14.27 8.99 9.98
N GLU A 69 14.47 8.40 8.80
CA GLU A 69 15.65 7.60 8.47
C GLU A 69 15.87 6.45 9.45
N GLU A 70 14.79 5.91 9.99
CA GLU A 70 14.85 4.75 10.87
C GLU A 70 14.93 3.46 10.06
N GLU A 71 15.53 2.44 10.66
CA GLU A 71 15.65 1.14 10.02
C GLU A 71 14.28 0.49 9.89
N ILE A 72 13.98 -0.04 8.70
CA ILE A 72 12.72 -0.69 8.40
C ILE A 72 12.95 -2.19 8.26
N SER A 73 12.24 -2.98 9.08
CA SER A 73 12.21 -4.42 8.91
C SER A 73 11.30 -4.80 7.75
N LEU A 74 11.71 -5.80 6.97
CA LEU A 74 10.90 -6.29 5.85
C LEU A 74 9.56 -6.87 6.30
N GLU A 75 9.46 -7.25 7.57
CA GLU A 75 8.22 -7.82 8.12
C GLU A 75 7.29 -6.78 8.74
N ASP A 76 7.78 -5.57 8.98
CA ASP A 76 7.00 -4.55 9.68
C ASP A 76 5.74 -4.17 8.89
N GLY A 77 4.59 -4.30 9.55
CA GLY A 77 3.29 -3.93 8.99
C GLY A 77 2.71 -4.91 7.98
N ILE A 78 3.47 -5.91 7.56
CA ILE A 78 3.00 -6.85 6.55
C ILE A 78 2.04 -7.86 7.17
N LEU A 79 0.84 -7.96 6.59
CA LEU A 79 -0.18 -8.92 6.97
C LEU A 79 -0.27 -9.99 5.88
N HIS A 80 -0.21 -11.25 6.29
CA HIS A 80 -0.34 -12.37 5.37
C HIS A 80 -1.83 -12.68 5.20
N HIS A 81 -2.39 -12.32 4.04
CA HIS A 81 -3.81 -12.49 3.79
C HIS A 81 -4.16 -13.92 3.36
N GLN A 82 -3.44 -14.42 2.39
CA GLN A 82 -3.58 -15.78 1.88
C GLN A 82 -2.29 -16.16 1.18
N GLU A 83 -2.20 -17.40 0.70
CA GLU A 83 -1.00 -17.87 0.04
C GLU A 83 -0.57 -16.90 -1.06
N ASN A 84 0.68 -16.43 -0.97
CA ASN A 84 1.30 -15.50 -1.93
C ASN A 84 0.68 -14.11 -1.99
N VAL A 85 -0.26 -13.77 -1.10
CA VAL A 85 -0.82 -12.40 -1.05
C VAL A 85 -0.56 -11.81 0.33
N ASP A 86 0.25 -10.76 0.36
CA ASP A 86 0.52 -9.98 1.56
C ASP A 86 -0.10 -8.60 1.42
N LEU A 87 -0.43 -7.97 2.53
CA LEU A 87 -1.03 -6.64 2.58
C LEU A 87 -0.22 -5.73 3.50
N LEU A 88 0.08 -4.52 3.03
CA LEU A 88 0.48 -3.43 3.91
C LEU A 88 -0.75 -2.54 4.08
N PRO A 89 -1.36 -2.54 5.28
CA PRO A 89 -2.63 -1.87 5.48
C PRO A 89 -2.51 -0.36 5.66
N ALA A 90 -3.64 0.33 5.52
CA ALA A 90 -3.74 1.76 5.83
C ALA A 90 -4.88 2.00 6.80
N ASN A 91 -4.81 3.14 7.48
CA ASN A 91 -5.88 3.63 8.34
C ASN A 91 -5.89 5.16 8.34
N ILE A 92 -6.70 5.74 9.22
CA ILE A 92 -6.89 7.20 9.26
C ILE A 92 -5.60 7.98 9.55
N GLU A 93 -4.60 7.36 10.16
CA GLU A 93 -3.31 8.01 10.44
C GLU A 93 -2.64 8.51 9.16
N LEU A 94 -2.93 7.88 8.03
CA LEU A 94 -2.38 8.29 6.74
C LEU A 94 -2.84 9.70 6.35
N SER A 95 -4.04 10.09 6.72
CA SER A 95 -4.54 11.44 6.45
C SER A 95 -3.68 12.51 7.14
N ALA A 96 -3.34 12.29 8.39
CA ALA A 96 -2.50 13.24 9.13
C ALA A 96 -1.11 13.34 8.51
N LEU A 97 -0.57 12.20 8.09
CA LEU A 97 0.74 12.17 7.45
C LEU A 97 0.73 12.91 6.11
N GLU A 98 -0.32 12.77 5.32
CA GLU A 98 -0.43 13.46 4.04
C GLU A 98 -0.44 14.97 4.20
N VAL A 99 -1.12 15.48 5.22
CA VAL A 99 -1.10 16.91 5.55
C VAL A 99 0.33 17.35 5.88
N THR A 100 1.04 16.57 6.66
CA THR A 100 2.41 16.86 7.07
C THR A 100 3.37 16.88 5.88
N MET A 101 3.24 15.92 4.96
CA MET A 101 4.12 15.82 3.78
C MET A 101 3.91 16.95 2.78
N GLY A 102 2.69 17.46 2.67
CA GLY A 102 2.38 18.65 1.90
C GLY A 102 2.29 18.53 0.39
N ASN A 103 2.91 17.55 -0.25
CA ASN A 103 2.81 17.42 -1.71
C ASN A 103 2.97 15.98 -2.19
N VAL A 104 2.52 15.75 -3.45
CA VAL A 104 2.52 14.44 -4.08
C VAL A 104 3.96 13.91 -4.30
N MET A 105 4.89 14.79 -4.68
CA MET A 105 6.25 14.39 -4.97
C MET A 105 6.94 13.80 -3.74
N SER A 106 6.72 14.40 -2.57
CA SER A 106 7.28 13.87 -1.31
C SER A 106 6.74 12.48 -1.01
N ARG A 107 5.44 12.25 -1.23
CA ARG A 107 4.83 10.94 -1.00
C ARG A 107 5.41 9.90 -1.94
N GLU A 108 5.60 10.25 -3.21
CA GLU A 108 6.16 9.33 -4.20
C GLU A 108 7.59 8.94 -3.84
N MET A 109 8.40 9.89 -3.40
CA MET A 109 9.78 9.63 -3.00
C MET A 109 9.86 8.70 -1.80
N ILE A 110 9.03 8.95 -0.79
CA ILE A 110 8.99 8.12 0.42
C ILE A 110 8.51 6.71 0.08
N MET A 111 7.47 6.61 -0.73
CA MET A 111 6.96 5.31 -1.16
C MET A 111 8.01 4.55 -1.96
N LYS A 112 8.73 5.23 -2.84
CA LYS A 112 9.78 4.61 -3.64
C LYS A 112 10.90 4.08 -2.76
N ASP A 113 11.30 4.84 -1.74
CA ASP A 113 12.34 4.41 -0.81
C ASP A 113 11.92 3.12 -0.08
N TYR A 114 10.67 3.06 0.35
CA TYR A 114 10.16 1.85 0.99
C TYR A 114 10.15 0.67 0.01
N ILE A 115 9.62 0.88 -1.20
CA ILE A 115 9.55 -0.19 -2.20
C ILE A 115 10.93 -0.71 -2.54
N ASP A 116 11.93 0.14 -2.63
CA ASP A 116 13.29 -0.29 -2.90
C ASP A 116 13.82 -1.25 -1.82
N VAL A 117 13.37 -1.09 -0.59
CA VAL A 117 13.75 -1.99 0.51
C VAL A 117 13.12 -3.37 0.36
N ILE A 118 11.84 -3.43 -0.03
CA ILE A 118 11.07 -4.68 -0.02
C ILE A 118 10.96 -5.37 -1.38
N ARG A 119 11.37 -4.72 -2.45
CA ARG A 119 11.11 -5.20 -3.82
C ARG A 119 11.64 -6.60 -4.12
N SER A 120 12.71 -7.00 -3.46
CA SER A 120 13.31 -8.32 -3.70
C SER A 120 12.43 -9.48 -3.22
N ARG A 121 11.43 -9.21 -2.39
CA ARG A 121 10.57 -10.24 -1.80
C ARG A 121 9.33 -10.53 -2.63
N TYR A 122 8.98 -9.65 -3.57
CA TYR A 122 7.73 -9.76 -4.30
C TYR A 122 7.96 -9.68 -5.80
N ALA A 123 7.18 -10.47 -6.54
CA ALA A 123 7.17 -10.36 -8.00
C ALA A 123 6.35 -9.17 -8.47
N TYR A 124 5.29 -8.84 -7.71
CA TYR A 124 4.40 -7.72 -8.03
C TYR A 124 4.07 -6.94 -6.76
N ILE A 125 4.00 -5.64 -6.90
CA ILE A 125 3.54 -4.74 -5.84
C ILE A 125 2.47 -3.85 -6.45
N ARG A 126 1.26 -3.90 -5.87
CA ARG A 126 0.15 -3.06 -6.33
C ARG A 126 -0.20 -2.05 -5.25
N ILE A 127 -0.25 -0.79 -5.64
CA ILE A 127 -0.58 0.31 -4.74
C ILE A 127 -2.00 0.77 -5.04
N ASP A 128 -2.88 0.72 -4.04
CA ASP A 128 -4.26 1.13 -4.16
C ASP A 128 -4.44 2.51 -3.53
N CYS A 129 -4.50 3.53 -4.37
CA CYS A 129 -4.55 4.93 -3.94
C CYS A 129 -5.96 5.52 -4.04
N MET A 130 -6.20 6.59 -3.28
CA MET A 130 -7.42 7.37 -3.47
C MET A 130 -7.42 8.05 -4.84
N PRO A 131 -8.57 8.12 -5.51
CA PRO A 131 -8.67 8.82 -6.79
C PRO A 131 -8.20 10.28 -6.73
N SER A 132 -8.42 10.95 -5.60
CA SER A 132 -8.03 12.34 -5.42
C SER A 132 -6.53 12.58 -5.39
N LEU A 133 -5.73 11.53 -5.18
CA LEU A 133 -4.27 11.62 -5.17
C LEU A 133 -3.66 11.46 -6.55
N GLY A 134 -4.48 11.10 -7.53
CA GLY A 134 -3.99 10.79 -8.86
C GLY A 134 -3.26 9.47 -8.91
N MET A 135 -2.62 9.19 -10.02
CA MET A 135 -1.87 7.95 -10.20
C MET A 135 -0.48 8.10 -9.60
N MET A 136 -0.11 7.15 -8.78
CA MET A 136 1.26 7.05 -8.29
C MET A 136 2.00 6.04 -9.15
N THR A 137 3.01 6.48 -9.88
CA THR A 137 3.79 5.62 -10.76
C THR A 137 5.21 5.51 -10.22
N ILE A 138 5.65 4.27 -10.03
CA ILE A 138 7.01 4.00 -9.55
C ILE A 138 7.65 3.02 -10.51
N ASP A 139 8.74 3.44 -11.12
CA ASP A 139 9.49 2.58 -12.04
C ASP A 139 10.22 1.49 -11.27
N ALA A 140 10.01 0.29 -11.70
CA ALA A 140 10.62 -0.87 -11.07
C ALA A 140 12.03 -1.16 -11.60
#